data_1264bf910339574547b8ff1d3ab214dc
#
_entry.id   1264bf910339574547b8ff1d3ab214dc
#
_cell.length_a   1.000
_cell.length_b   1.000
_cell.length_c   1.000
_cell.angle_alpha   90.00
_cell.angle_beta   90.00
_cell.angle_gamma   90.00
#
_symmetry.space_group_name_H-M   'P 1'
#
loop_
_entity.id
_entity.type
_entity.pdbx_description
1 polymer ?
#
loop_
_entity_poly.entity_id
_entity_poly.type
_entity_poly.pdbx_seq_one_letter_code
_entity_poly.pdbx_strand_id
1 'polypeptide(L)'
;MDLKEKGYNRRERMEWLVIMLVVSLLCMIPCMGKLLPQGDDMTFHILRIESVYHAIKTGQGFPAYIYDKLLEGYGYGAGIFYPDILLLPAILLRFMGLSPAGAMKGYIFLLLLLTCYTSYRAGKVIGKSHFVGLVTMVLYTMGHYHLEDIYRRSAMGEVVAMAFIPLVFLAL
;
A
#
# COMPACT_ATOMS: atom_id res chain seq x y z
N MET A 1 -27.61 -8.90 -16.93
CA MET A 1 -26.23 -8.91 -17.44
C MET A 1 -25.51 -10.06 -16.78
N ASP A 2 -25.38 -11.19 -17.51
CA ASP A 2 -24.98 -12.49 -16.94
C ASP A 2 -23.46 -12.50 -16.73
N LEU A 3 -23.02 -12.17 -15.52
CA LEU A 3 -21.60 -12.22 -15.11
C LEU A 3 -21.23 -13.68 -14.79
N LYS A 4 -21.44 -14.61 -15.70
CA LYS A 4 -20.72 -15.89 -15.65
C LYS A 4 -19.24 -15.58 -15.90
N GLU A 5 -18.51 -15.27 -14.82
CA GLU A 5 -17.06 -15.35 -14.81
C GLU A 5 -16.66 -16.74 -15.34
N LYS A 6 -16.18 -16.79 -16.59
CA LYS A 6 -15.43 -17.96 -17.04
C LYS A 6 -14.29 -18.12 -16.05
N GLY A 7 -14.34 -19.17 -15.25
CA GLY A 7 -13.35 -19.44 -14.21
C GLY A 7 -11.95 -19.28 -14.76
N TYR A 8 -11.07 -18.68 -13.96
CA TYR A 8 -9.65 -18.53 -14.32
C TYR A 8 -9.10 -19.89 -14.76
N ASN A 9 -8.57 -19.97 -15.99
CA ASN A 9 -7.73 -21.08 -16.36
C ASN A 9 -6.56 -21.16 -15.35
N ARG A 10 -6.24 -22.34 -14.81
CA ARG A 10 -5.18 -22.54 -13.82
C ARG A 10 -3.86 -21.88 -14.26
N ARG A 11 -3.57 -21.94 -15.55
CA ARG A 11 -2.40 -21.28 -16.16
C ARG A 11 -2.45 -19.76 -16.03
N GLU A 12 -3.55 -19.11 -16.42
CA GLU A 12 -3.72 -17.66 -16.29
C GLU A 12 -3.59 -17.21 -14.82
N ARG A 13 -4.14 -18.01 -13.90
CA ARG A 13 -4.04 -17.73 -12.47
C ARG A 13 -2.60 -17.77 -11.97
N MET A 14 -1.81 -18.73 -12.43
CA MET A 14 -0.40 -18.80 -12.08
C MET A 14 0.40 -17.67 -12.71
N GLU A 15 0.14 -17.35 -13.98
CA GLU A 15 0.83 -16.29 -14.70
C GLU A 15 0.67 -14.93 -13.99
N TRP A 16 -0.56 -14.51 -13.71
CA TRP A 16 -0.75 -13.22 -13.07
C TRP A 16 -0.24 -13.16 -11.64
N LEU A 17 -0.30 -14.24 -10.86
CA LEU A 17 0.27 -14.29 -9.52
C LEU A 17 1.79 -14.15 -9.55
N VAL A 18 2.45 -14.85 -10.46
CA VAL A 18 3.91 -14.76 -10.61
C VAL A 18 4.32 -13.36 -11.05
N ILE A 19 3.65 -12.78 -12.06
CA ILE A 19 3.98 -11.45 -12.55
C ILE A 19 3.69 -10.39 -11.48
N MET A 20 2.57 -10.50 -10.75
CA MET A 20 2.26 -9.64 -9.61
C MET A 20 3.37 -9.64 -8.57
N LEU A 21 3.84 -10.83 -8.18
CA LEU A 21 4.93 -10.96 -7.22
C LEU A 21 6.24 -10.35 -7.76
N VAL A 22 6.60 -10.66 -9.01
CA VAL A 22 7.81 -10.13 -9.66
C VAL A 22 7.75 -8.60 -9.74
N VAL A 23 6.66 -8.03 -10.23
CA VAL A 23 6.48 -6.57 -10.32
C VAL A 23 6.59 -5.92 -8.94
N SER A 24 5.89 -6.47 -7.93
CA SER A 24 5.96 -5.93 -6.58
C SER A 24 7.37 -6.01 -5.99
N LEU A 25 8.10 -7.10 -6.20
CA LEU A 25 9.49 -7.23 -5.75
C LEU A 25 10.44 -6.29 -6.49
N LEU A 26 10.28 -6.10 -7.80
CA LEU A 26 11.06 -5.13 -8.57
C LEU A 26 10.83 -3.71 -8.04
N CYS A 27 9.57 -3.34 -7.79
CA CYS A 27 9.26 -2.06 -7.18
C CYS A 27 9.84 -1.93 -5.76
N MET A 28 10.05 -3.01 -5.01
CA MET A 28 10.64 -2.97 -3.66
C MET A 28 12.17 -2.82 -3.65
N ILE A 29 12.86 -2.92 -4.79
CA ILE A 29 14.34 -2.82 -4.83
C ILE A 29 14.89 -1.60 -4.07
N PRO A 30 14.34 -0.37 -4.21
CA PRO A 30 14.83 0.80 -3.46
C PRO A 30 14.67 0.65 -1.94
N CYS A 31 13.75 -0.20 -1.47
CA CYS A 31 13.49 -0.46 -0.06
C CYS A 31 14.32 -1.62 0.51
N MET A 32 15.08 -2.36 -0.29
CA MET A 32 15.84 -3.53 0.18
C MET A 32 17.05 -3.19 1.05
N GLY A 33 17.53 -1.94 1.04
CA GLY A 33 18.60 -1.47 1.91
C GLY A 33 18.24 -1.53 3.40
N LYS A 34 19.20 -1.28 4.28
CA LYS A 34 18.95 -1.18 5.73
C LYS A 34 18.00 -0.03 6.06
N LEU A 35 18.13 1.08 5.36
CA LEU A 35 17.29 2.28 5.51
C LEU A 35 16.19 2.30 4.46
N LEU A 36 15.08 2.94 4.78
CA LEU A 36 14.07 3.34 3.82
C LEU A 36 14.57 4.53 2.99
N PRO A 37 14.10 4.67 1.72
CA PRO A 37 14.30 5.92 1.01
C PRO A 37 13.80 7.09 1.86
N GLN A 38 14.60 8.13 1.97
CA GLN A 38 14.22 9.35 2.68
C GLN A 38 13.36 10.20 1.73
N GLY A 39 12.07 9.87 1.65
CA GLY A 39 11.11 10.71 0.97
C GLY A 39 10.62 11.85 1.87
N ASP A 40 9.92 12.82 1.29
CA ASP A 40 9.50 14.04 1.99
C ASP A 40 8.70 13.72 3.27
N ASP A 41 7.74 12.77 3.21
CA ASP A 41 6.84 12.43 4.32
C ASP A 41 7.15 11.08 5.00
N MET A 42 8.24 10.39 4.63
CA MET A 42 8.52 9.03 5.13
C MET A 42 8.62 8.99 6.66
N THR A 43 9.38 9.92 7.24
CA THR A 43 9.55 10.01 8.69
C THR A 43 8.23 10.27 9.39
N PHE A 44 7.40 11.18 8.85
CA PHE A 44 6.08 11.47 9.38
C PHE A 44 5.19 10.22 9.43
N HIS A 45 5.13 9.43 8.36
CA HIS A 45 4.33 8.21 8.33
C HIS A 45 4.84 7.11 9.26
N ILE A 46 6.16 6.96 9.42
CA ILE A 46 6.74 6.03 10.40
C ILE A 46 6.34 6.44 11.82
N LEU A 47 6.45 7.73 12.15
CA LEU A 47 6.09 8.24 13.47
C LEU A 47 4.58 8.13 13.76
N ARG A 48 3.73 8.27 12.73
CA ARG A 48 2.29 7.97 12.85
C ARG A 48 2.04 6.52 13.23
N ILE A 49 2.67 5.57 12.51
CA ILE A 49 2.54 4.14 12.81
C ILE A 49 2.99 3.87 14.26
N GLU A 50 4.12 4.44 14.69
CA GLU A 50 4.62 4.27 16.06
C GLU A 50 3.68 4.87 17.10
N SER A 51 3.14 6.06 16.86
CA SER A 51 2.20 6.71 17.77
C SER A 51 0.92 5.89 17.95
N VAL A 52 0.34 5.41 16.86
CA VAL A 52 -0.87 4.56 16.91
C VAL A 52 -0.56 3.20 17.57
N TYR A 53 0.57 2.57 17.22
CA TYR A 53 1.02 1.33 17.86
C TYR A 53 1.17 1.53 19.39
N HIS A 54 1.80 2.63 19.81
CA HIS A 54 1.98 2.96 21.22
C HIS A 54 0.64 3.23 21.92
N ALA A 55 -0.25 4.01 21.31
CA ALA A 55 -1.58 4.30 21.84
C ALA A 55 -2.39 3.02 22.10
N ILE A 56 -2.40 2.09 21.16
CA ILE A 56 -3.07 0.80 21.33
C ILE A 56 -2.41 -0.02 22.45
N LYS A 57 -1.07 -0.09 22.43
CA LYS A 57 -0.31 -0.87 23.42
C LYS A 57 -0.46 -0.38 24.86
N THR A 58 -0.66 0.93 25.05
CA THR A 58 -0.83 1.57 26.36
C THR A 58 -2.30 1.72 26.77
N GLY A 59 -3.24 1.22 25.98
CA GLY A 59 -4.66 1.28 26.30
C GLY A 59 -5.31 2.65 26.07
N GLN A 60 -4.63 3.57 25.36
CA GLN A 60 -5.20 4.87 25.00
C GLN A 60 -6.26 4.76 23.88
N GLY A 61 -6.32 3.60 23.19
CA GLY A 61 -7.34 3.28 22.21
C GLY A 61 -6.93 3.52 20.76
N PHE A 62 -7.92 3.35 19.88
CA PHE A 62 -7.83 3.57 18.42
C PHE A 62 -9.13 4.23 17.94
N PRO A 63 -9.07 5.25 17.06
CA PRO A 63 -7.88 5.88 16.47
C PRO A 63 -7.09 6.77 17.46
N ALA A 64 -5.82 7.05 17.16
CA ALA A 64 -5.01 7.98 17.93
C ALA A 64 -5.19 9.40 17.37
N TYR A 65 -5.82 10.27 18.11
CA TYR A 65 -6.02 11.67 17.69
C TYR A 65 -4.75 12.51 17.81
N ILE A 66 -3.92 12.20 18.81
CA ILE A 66 -2.65 12.90 19.06
C ILE A 66 -1.51 11.88 18.90
N TYR A 67 -0.57 12.21 18.05
CA TYR A 67 0.62 11.40 17.81
C TYR A 67 1.74 11.84 18.76
N ASP A 68 1.90 11.14 19.86
CA ASP A 68 2.81 11.44 20.96
C ASP A 68 4.30 11.35 20.59
N LYS A 69 4.63 10.66 19.49
CA LYS A 69 6.00 10.53 18.98
C LYS A 69 6.44 11.67 18.07
N LEU A 70 5.53 12.60 17.76
CA LEU A 70 5.83 13.76 16.95
C LEU A 70 6.19 14.98 17.79
N LEU A 71 6.91 15.93 17.19
CA LEU A 71 7.34 17.18 17.82
C LEU A 71 8.10 16.92 19.16
N GLU A 72 9.10 16.06 19.13
CA GLU A 72 9.95 15.76 20.29
C GLU A 72 9.18 15.31 21.54
N GLY A 73 8.00 14.71 21.35
CA GLY A 73 7.15 14.23 22.45
C GLY A 73 6.08 15.21 22.91
N TYR A 74 6.03 16.42 22.37
CA TYR A 74 4.93 17.37 22.67
C TYR A 74 3.58 16.92 22.09
N GLY A 75 3.62 16.01 21.10
CA GLY A 75 2.44 15.50 20.44
C GLY A 75 1.95 16.39 19.29
N TYR A 76 1.29 15.77 18.34
CA TYR A 76 0.74 16.46 17.18
C TYR A 76 -0.66 15.92 16.84
N GLY A 77 -1.66 16.82 16.76
CA GLY A 77 -3.06 16.48 16.52
C GLY A 77 -3.39 16.05 15.08
N ALA A 78 -2.43 15.55 14.33
CA ALA A 78 -2.65 15.15 12.94
C ALA A 78 -3.65 14.00 12.79
N GLY A 79 -3.82 13.15 13.81
CA GLY A 79 -4.81 12.06 13.79
C GLY A 79 -6.26 12.51 13.62
N ILE A 80 -6.55 13.80 13.82
CA ILE A 80 -7.87 14.40 13.54
C ILE A 80 -8.11 14.51 12.03
N PHE A 81 -7.05 14.74 11.24
CA PHE A 81 -7.11 14.99 9.81
C PHE A 81 -6.76 13.80 8.94
N TYR A 82 -6.00 12.85 9.49
CA TYR A 82 -5.51 11.67 8.77
C TYR A 82 -6.15 10.40 9.30
N PRO A 83 -6.88 9.63 8.48
CA PRO A 83 -7.51 8.38 8.93
C PRO A 83 -6.46 7.32 9.22
N ASP A 84 -6.42 6.82 10.47
CA ASP A 84 -5.47 5.78 10.89
C ASP A 84 -5.86 4.38 10.42
N ILE A 85 -7.12 4.17 10.03
CA ILE A 85 -7.62 2.85 9.62
C ILE A 85 -6.80 2.25 8.47
N LEU A 86 -6.32 3.08 7.57
CA LEU A 86 -5.50 2.65 6.43
C LEU A 86 -4.08 2.26 6.83
N LEU A 87 -3.63 2.63 8.04
CA LEU A 87 -2.35 2.21 8.61
C LEU A 87 -2.42 0.89 9.37
N LEU A 88 -3.61 0.33 9.59
CA LEU A 88 -3.77 -0.93 10.34
C LEU A 88 -2.86 -2.06 9.86
N PRO A 89 -2.63 -2.30 8.56
CA PRO A 89 -1.70 -3.34 8.13
C PRO A 89 -0.27 -3.11 8.65
N ALA A 90 0.21 -1.86 8.65
CA ALA A 90 1.54 -1.52 9.17
C ALA A 90 1.60 -1.68 10.70
N ILE A 91 0.53 -1.28 11.40
CA ILE A 91 0.41 -1.42 12.85
C ILE A 91 0.39 -2.89 13.26
N LEU A 92 -0.32 -3.74 12.53
CA LEU A 92 -0.32 -5.19 12.76
C LEU A 92 1.08 -5.78 12.57
N LEU A 93 1.83 -5.36 11.54
CA LEU A 93 3.21 -5.77 11.35
C LEU A 93 4.11 -5.34 12.53
N ARG A 94 3.84 -4.18 13.16
CA ARG A 94 4.51 -3.76 14.39
C ARG A 94 4.19 -4.71 15.57
N PHE A 95 2.93 -5.10 15.72
CA PHE A 95 2.54 -6.09 16.75
C PHE A 95 3.15 -7.47 16.52
N MET A 96 3.44 -7.83 15.28
CA MET A 96 4.18 -9.05 14.93
C MET A 96 5.68 -8.95 15.22
N GLY A 97 6.17 -7.82 15.74
CA GLY A 97 7.56 -7.64 16.17
C GLY A 97 8.49 -7.04 15.11
N LEU A 98 8.00 -6.61 13.96
CA LEU A 98 8.84 -5.93 12.97
C LEU A 98 9.29 -4.57 13.51
N SER A 99 10.49 -4.13 13.10
CA SER A 99 10.95 -2.77 13.37
C SER A 99 10.03 -1.73 12.68
N PRO A 100 10.03 -0.44 13.09
CA PRO A 100 9.26 0.61 12.41
C PRO A 100 9.51 0.67 10.90
N ALA A 101 10.78 0.63 10.51
CA ALA A 101 11.16 0.58 9.09
C ALA A 101 10.71 -0.72 8.41
N GLY A 102 10.79 -1.86 9.11
CA GLY A 102 10.32 -3.15 8.62
C GLY A 102 8.80 -3.17 8.38
N ALA A 103 8.03 -2.61 9.32
CA ALA A 103 6.59 -2.49 9.19
C ALA A 103 6.19 -1.59 8.01
N MET A 104 6.89 -0.45 7.82
CA MET A 104 6.67 0.41 6.67
C MET A 104 7.00 -0.30 5.35
N LYS A 105 8.12 -1.02 5.25
CA LYS A 105 8.46 -1.83 4.07
C LYS A 105 7.40 -2.87 3.76
N GLY A 106 6.96 -3.60 4.77
CA GLY A 106 5.88 -4.57 4.64
C GLY A 106 4.58 -3.93 4.18
N TYR A 107 4.26 -2.74 4.70
CA TYR A 107 3.08 -1.99 4.30
C TYR A 107 3.14 -1.54 2.83
N ILE A 108 4.27 -0.97 2.39
CA ILE A 108 4.49 -0.61 0.98
C ILE A 108 4.34 -1.85 0.09
N PHE A 109 4.92 -2.98 0.48
CA PHE A 109 4.79 -4.23 -0.27
C PHE A 109 3.34 -4.70 -0.39
N LEU A 110 2.56 -4.64 0.69
CA LEU A 110 1.14 -4.98 0.67
C LEU A 110 0.34 -4.04 -0.25
N LEU A 111 0.65 -2.74 -0.24
CA LEU A 111 0.02 -1.78 -1.15
C LEU A 111 0.37 -2.04 -2.61
N LEU A 112 1.61 -2.40 -2.91
CA LEU A 112 2.02 -2.81 -4.27
C LEU A 112 1.27 -4.05 -4.74
N LEU A 113 1.14 -5.07 -3.89
CA LEU A 113 0.34 -6.27 -4.20
C LEU A 113 -1.13 -5.91 -4.45
N LEU A 114 -1.71 -5.05 -3.61
CA LEU A 114 -3.08 -4.58 -3.78
C LEU A 114 -3.26 -3.80 -5.10
N THR A 115 -2.33 -2.88 -5.40
CA THR A 115 -2.34 -2.11 -6.65
C THR A 115 -2.23 -3.02 -7.88
N CYS A 116 -1.34 -4.01 -7.85
CA CYS A 116 -1.23 -5.02 -8.89
C CYS A 116 -2.54 -5.80 -9.08
N TYR A 117 -3.15 -6.25 -7.97
CA TYR A 117 -4.40 -7.00 -8.02
C TYR A 117 -5.55 -6.18 -8.61
N THR A 118 -5.77 -4.96 -8.11
CA THR A 118 -6.89 -4.10 -8.53
C THR A 118 -6.75 -3.66 -9.98
N SER A 119 -5.55 -3.24 -10.40
CA SER A 119 -5.27 -2.81 -11.77
C SER A 119 -5.36 -3.98 -12.77
N TYR A 120 -4.87 -5.19 -12.39
CA TYR A 120 -5.08 -6.38 -13.20
C TYR A 120 -6.58 -6.69 -13.38
N ARG A 121 -7.36 -6.67 -12.28
CA ARG A 121 -8.81 -6.93 -12.34
C ARG A 121 -9.52 -5.93 -13.24
N ALA A 122 -9.22 -4.64 -13.08
CA ALA A 122 -9.78 -3.59 -13.92
C ALA A 122 -9.42 -3.78 -15.40
N GLY A 123 -8.13 -3.95 -15.72
CA GLY A 123 -7.67 -4.16 -17.08
C GLY A 123 -8.26 -5.42 -17.73
N LYS A 124 -8.35 -6.53 -16.98
CA LYS A 124 -8.94 -7.78 -17.50
C LYS A 124 -10.43 -7.65 -17.80
N VAL A 125 -11.19 -7.00 -16.93
CA VAL A 125 -12.65 -6.87 -17.09
C VAL A 125 -12.97 -5.88 -18.22
N ILE A 126 -12.36 -4.70 -18.20
CA ILE A 126 -12.62 -3.63 -19.18
C ILE A 126 -12.10 -4.04 -20.57
N GLY A 127 -10.89 -4.57 -20.65
CA GLY A 127 -10.25 -5.02 -21.89
C GLY A 127 -10.69 -6.43 -22.34
N LYS A 128 -11.51 -7.14 -21.55
CA LYS A 128 -12.01 -8.50 -21.81
C LYS A 128 -10.89 -9.51 -22.19
N SER A 129 -9.69 -9.28 -21.68
CA SER A 129 -8.50 -10.05 -22.04
C SER A 129 -7.55 -10.19 -20.84
N HIS A 130 -7.04 -11.41 -20.63
CA HIS A 130 -6.00 -11.68 -19.66
C HIS A 130 -4.73 -10.85 -19.93
N PHE A 131 -4.32 -10.77 -21.21
CA PHE A 131 -3.15 -9.99 -21.62
C PHE A 131 -3.30 -8.50 -21.31
N VAL A 132 -4.46 -7.90 -21.59
CA VAL A 132 -4.75 -6.49 -21.24
C VAL A 132 -4.67 -6.30 -19.73
N GLY A 133 -5.18 -7.25 -18.93
CA GLY A 133 -5.04 -7.22 -17.48
C GLY A 133 -3.59 -7.19 -17.02
N LEU A 134 -2.73 -8.05 -17.60
CA LEU A 134 -1.29 -8.08 -17.26
C LEU A 134 -0.59 -6.77 -17.63
N VAL A 135 -0.83 -6.26 -18.84
CA VAL A 135 -0.22 -4.99 -19.29
C VAL A 135 -0.67 -3.82 -18.41
N THR A 136 -1.98 -3.74 -18.10
CA THR A 136 -2.51 -2.70 -17.20
C THR A 136 -1.85 -2.77 -15.82
N MET A 137 -1.73 -3.97 -15.24
CA MET A 137 -1.07 -4.19 -13.96
C MET A 137 0.36 -3.66 -13.95
N VAL A 138 1.16 -4.04 -14.96
CA VAL A 138 2.58 -3.63 -15.06
C VAL A 138 2.68 -2.11 -15.22
N LEU A 139 2.00 -1.54 -16.22
CA LEU A 139 2.09 -0.12 -16.53
C LEU A 139 1.55 0.76 -15.40
N TYR A 140 0.46 0.36 -14.76
CA TYR A 140 -0.13 1.11 -13.66
C TYR A 140 0.74 1.09 -12.41
N THR A 141 1.20 -0.11 -12.00
CA THR A 141 1.99 -0.26 -10.77
C THR A 141 3.39 0.32 -10.92
N MET A 142 4.03 0.16 -12.09
CA MET A 142 5.36 0.72 -12.37
C MET A 142 5.30 2.13 -12.96
N GLY A 143 4.12 2.74 -13.03
CA GLY A 143 3.96 4.11 -13.50
C GLY A 143 4.83 5.09 -12.72
N HIS A 144 5.46 6.03 -13.42
CA HIS A 144 6.40 6.98 -12.83
C HIS A 144 5.82 7.71 -11.61
N TYR A 145 4.60 8.23 -11.72
CA TYR A 145 3.96 8.96 -10.63
C TYR A 145 3.73 8.07 -9.39
N HIS A 146 3.31 6.81 -9.57
CA HIS A 146 3.12 5.87 -8.47
C HIS A 146 4.43 5.57 -7.72
N LEU A 147 5.53 5.37 -8.46
CA LEU A 147 6.84 5.12 -7.85
C LEU A 147 7.41 6.40 -7.22
N GLU A 148 7.16 7.57 -7.79
CA GLU A 148 7.55 8.85 -7.19
C GLU A 148 6.83 9.09 -5.86
N ASP A 149 5.53 8.80 -5.79
CA ASP A 149 4.75 8.90 -4.56
C ASP A 149 5.23 7.95 -3.46
N ILE A 150 5.71 6.76 -3.83
CA ILE A 150 6.26 5.81 -2.85
C ILE A 150 7.62 6.27 -2.33
N TYR A 151 8.54 6.67 -3.22
CA TYR A 151 9.96 6.76 -2.87
C TYR A 151 10.49 8.18 -2.68
N ARG A 152 9.97 9.15 -3.40
CA ARG A 152 10.43 10.53 -3.33
C ARG A 152 9.52 11.38 -2.44
N ARG A 153 8.23 11.37 -2.72
CA ARG A 153 7.25 12.13 -1.94
C ARG A 153 6.88 11.41 -0.65
N SER A 154 6.87 10.08 -0.68
CA SER A 154 6.34 9.24 0.40
C SER A 154 4.89 9.61 0.76
N ALA A 155 4.09 9.98 -0.25
CA ALA A 155 2.70 10.40 -0.10
C ALA A 155 1.78 9.19 0.09
N MET A 156 1.90 8.49 1.23
CA MET A 156 1.21 7.22 1.49
C MET A 156 -0.31 7.31 1.34
N GLY A 157 -0.92 8.46 1.55
CA GLY A 157 -2.34 8.68 1.30
C GLY A 157 -2.69 8.54 -0.18
N GLU A 158 -1.87 9.12 -1.07
CA GLU A 158 -2.03 9.00 -2.51
C GLU A 158 -1.76 7.58 -2.99
N VAL A 159 -0.70 6.93 -2.48
CA VAL A 159 -0.39 5.51 -2.78
C VAL A 159 -1.57 4.59 -2.44
N VAL A 160 -2.20 4.80 -1.29
CA VAL A 160 -3.41 4.07 -0.90
C VAL A 160 -4.56 4.37 -1.87
N ALA A 161 -4.81 5.64 -2.18
CA ALA A 161 -5.86 6.03 -3.13
C ALA A 161 -5.64 5.36 -4.50
N MET A 162 -4.40 5.38 -5.01
CA MET A 162 -4.04 4.74 -6.27
C MET A 162 -4.30 3.22 -6.27
N ALA A 163 -4.13 2.55 -5.13
CA ALA A 163 -4.47 1.13 -5.02
C ALA A 163 -5.98 0.85 -5.17
N PHE A 164 -6.85 1.83 -4.89
CA PHE A 164 -8.31 1.69 -5.01
C PHE A 164 -8.90 2.30 -6.28
N ILE A 165 -8.23 3.26 -6.93
CA ILE A 165 -8.73 3.90 -8.18
C ILE A 165 -9.16 2.87 -9.25
N PRO A 166 -8.42 1.78 -9.52
CA PRO A 166 -8.86 0.79 -10.52
C PRO A 166 -10.21 0.16 -10.19
N LEU A 167 -10.60 0.06 -8.92
CA LEU A 167 -11.90 -0.47 -8.51
C LEU A 167 -13.05 0.47 -8.85
N VAL A 168 -12.79 1.79 -8.85
CA VAL A 168 -13.80 2.78 -9.27
C VAL A 168 -14.19 2.55 -10.74
N PHE A 169 -13.20 2.29 -11.60
CA PHE A 169 -13.46 1.97 -13.01
C PHE A 169 -14.16 0.61 -13.21
N LEU A 170 -14.08 -0.30 -12.24
CA LEU A 170 -14.85 -1.55 -12.28
C LEU A 170 -16.30 -1.38 -11.85
N ALA A 171 -16.61 -0.34 -11.07
CA ALA A 171 -17.95 -0.07 -10.57
C ALA A 171 -18.81 0.75 -11.54
N LEU A 172 -18.20 1.38 -12.54
CA LEU A 172 -18.87 2.15 -13.62
C LEU A 172 -19.26 1.22 -14.78
#